data_a7b4a365a52c0da5edb8870e301ade7e
#
_entry.id   a7b4a365a52c0da5edb8870e301ade7e
#
_cell.length_a   1.000
_cell.length_b   1.000
_cell.length_c   1.000
_cell.angle_alpha   90.00
_cell.angle_beta   90.00
_cell.angle_gamma   90.00
#
_symmetry.space_group_name_H-M   'P 1'
#
loop_
_entity.id
_entity.type
_entity.pdbx_description
1 polymer ?
#
loop_
_entity_poly.entity_id
_entity_poly.type
_entity_poly.pdbx_seq_one_letter_code
_entity_poly.pdbx_strand_id
1 'polypeptide(L)'
;MHNTVKNLIYIEDFIKSRANDLNINKLPKIIAVSKTFSIDKILPLVEYGHIDYGENKVQEALIKWTDVKLKNTSIKLHLIGRL
;
A
#
# COMPACT_ATOMS: atom_id res chain seq x y z
N MET A 1 -13.21 -6.90 9.89
CA MET A 1 -12.01 -6.41 9.20
C MET A 1 -12.41 -5.79 7.87
N HIS A 2 -11.83 -4.64 7.52
CA HIS A 2 -12.16 -3.94 6.28
C HIS A 2 -11.76 -4.77 5.05
N ASN A 3 -12.55 -4.67 3.96
CA ASN A 3 -12.32 -5.46 2.75
C ASN A 3 -10.94 -5.22 2.12
N THR A 4 -10.45 -3.99 2.16
CA THR A 4 -9.11 -3.68 1.61
C THR A 4 -8.02 -4.41 2.38
N VAL A 5 -8.15 -4.52 3.70
CA VAL A 5 -7.20 -5.25 4.53
C VAL A 5 -7.29 -6.74 4.28
N LYS A 6 -8.49 -7.29 4.15
CA LYS A 6 -8.67 -8.70 3.81
C LYS A 6 -8.03 -9.05 2.48
N ASN A 7 -8.21 -8.18 1.48
CA ASN A 7 -7.63 -8.40 0.16
C ASN A 7 -6.11 -8.34 0.21
N LEU A 8 -5.55 -7.41 0.97
CA LEU A 8 -4.11 -7.31 1.14
C LEU A 8 -3.55 -8.57 1.80
N ILE A 9 -4.18 -9.05 2.87
CA ILE A 9 -3.73 -10.27 3.55
C ILE A 9 -3.77 -11.45 2.61
N TYR A 10 -4.83 -11.59 1.81
CA TYR A 10 -4.94 -12.66 0.83
C TYR A 10 -3.79 -12.62 -0.17
N ILE A 11 -3.48 -11.43 -0.70
CA ILE A 11 -2.38 -11.27 -1.66
C ILE A 11 -1.03 -11.58 -1.00
N GLU A 12 -0.81 -11.10 0.22
CA GLU A 12 0.43 -11.38 0.95
C GLU A 12 0.63 -12.88 1.15
N ASP A 13 -0.42 -13.58 1.56
CA ASP A 13 -0.36 -15.03 1.78
C ASP A 13 -0.11 -15.78 0.48
N PHE A 14 -0.76 -15.37 -0.61
CA PHE A 14 -0.54 -15.95 -1.93
C PHE A 14 0.92 -15.80 -2.37
N ILE A 15 1.48 -14.61 -2.21
CA ILE A 15 2.87 -14.33 -2.59
C ILE A 15 3.84 -15.16 -1.76
N LYS A 16 3.62 -15.27 -0.45
CA LYS A 16 4.46 -16.09 0.43
C LYS A 16 4.43 -17.55 0.02
N SER A 17 3.25 -18.08 -0.29
CA SER A 17 3.08 -19.45 -0.73
C SER A 17 3.83 -19.72 -2.02
N ARG A 18 3.71 -18.83 -3.00
CA ARG A 18 4.40 -18.97 -4.28
C ARG A 18 5.92 -18.84 -4.12
N ALA A 19 6.36 -17.93 -3.26
CA ALA A 19 7.79 -17.77 -2.99
C ALA A 19 8.39 -19.04 -2.38
N ASN A 20 7.68 -19.69 -1.48
CA ASN A 20 8.11 -20.96 -0.90
C ASN A 20 8.21 -22.07 -1.96
N ASP A 21 7.21 -22.16 -2.84
CA ASP A 21 7.20 -23.17 -3.91
C ASP A 21 8.37 -22.98 -4.88
N LEU A 22 8.79 -21.73 -5.10
CA LEU A 22 9.85 -21.40 -6.04
C LEU A 22 11.22 -21.19 -5.37
N ASN A 23 11.33 -21.41 -4.06
CA ASN A 23 12.56 -21.20 -3.28
C ASN A 23 13.10 -19.77 -3.38
N ILE A 24 12.19 -18.78 -3.41
CA ILE A 24 12.56 -17.36 -3.45
C ILE A 24 12.80 -16.88 -2.02
N ASN A 25 13.98 -16.33 -1.75
CA ASN A 25 14.35 -15.87 -0.41
C ASN A 25 13.81 -14.48 -0.08
N LYS A 26 13.49 -13.66 -1.10
CA LYS A 26 13.05 -12.29 -0.91
C LYS A 26 11.66 -12.11 -1.52
N LEU A 27 10.71 -11.67 -0.70
CA LEU A 27 9.35 -11.42 -1.15
C LEU A 27 9.27 -10.12 -1.95
N PRO A 28 8.44 -10.08 -3.02
CA PRO A 28 8.18 -8.83 -3.72
C PRO A 28 7.43 -7.84 -2.83
N LYS A 29 7.68 -6.55 -3.05
CA LYS A 29 7.00 -5.49 -2.35
C LYS A 29 5.62 -5.28 -2.96
N ILE A 30 4.61 -5.13 -2.11
CA ILE A 30 3.24 -4.81 -2.54
C ILE A 30 3.04 -3.31 -2.40
N ILE A 31 2.70 -2.65 -3.52
CA ILE A 31 2.36 -1.23 -3.52
C ILE A 31 0.86 -1.11 -3.72
N ALA A 32 0.17 -0.58 -2.70
CA ALA A 32 -1.27 -0.36 -2.78
C ALA A 32 -1.53 0.90 -3.64
N VAL A 33 -2.21 0.73 -4.77
CA VAL A 33 -2.52 1.85 -5.66
C VAL A 33 -3.66 2.66 -5.05
N SER A 34 -3.34 3.83 -4.54
CA SER A 34 -4.27 4.70 -3.81
C SER A 34 -4.69 5.95 -4.58
N LYS A 35 -4.21 6.12 -5.80
CA LYS A 35 -4.33 7.36 -6.59
C LYS A 35 -5.75 7.85 -6.86
N THR A 36 -6.74 6.95 -6.87
CA THR A 36 -8.12 7.31 -7.17
C THR A 36 -9.05 7.24 -5.96
N PHE A 37 -8.50 6.94 -4.79
CA PHE A 37 -9.30 6.75 -3.57
C PHE A 37 -9.08 7.88 -2.58
N SER A 38 -10.15 8.23 -1.85
CA SER A 38 -10.02 9.18 -0.74
C SER A 38 -9.21 8.55 0.40
N ILE A 39 -8.62 9.41 1.22
CA ILE A 39 -7.80 8.92 2.35
C ILE A 39 -8.61 8.05 3.32
N ASP A 40 -9.91 8.33 3.47
CA ASP A 40 -10.77 7.56 4.37
C ASP A 40 -10.84 6.07 3.99
N LYS A 41 -10.78 5.78 2.70
CA LYS A 41 -10.79 4.40 2.22
C LYS A 41 -9.45 3.70 2.38
N ILE A 42 -8.39 4.48 2.53
CA ILE A 42 -7.01 3.99 2.65
C ILE A 42 -6.61 3.81 4.11
N LEU A 43 -7.18 4.59 5.03
CA LEU A 43 -6.83 4.53 6.45
C LEU A 43 -6.85 3.12 7.05
N PRO A 44 -7.80 2.23 6.71
CA PRO A 44 -7.74 0.86 7.23
C PRO A 44 -6.44 0.12 6.90
N LEU A 45 -5.88 0.36 5.70
CA LEU A 45 -4.59 -0.22 5.33
C LEU A 45 -3.44 0.38 6.15
N VAL A 46 -3.49 1.70 6.39
CA VAL A 46 -2.50 2.38 7.22
C VAL A 46 -2.53 1.83 8.65
N GLU A 47 -3.72 1.65 9.20
CA GLU A 47 -3.91 1.10 10.54
C GLU A 47 -3.43 -0.35 10.64
N TYR A 48 -3.60 -1.11 9.58
CA TYR A 48 -3.07 -2.47 9.49
C TYR A 48 -1.54 -2.50 9.48
N GLY A 49 -0.90 -1.43 9.02
CA GLY A 49 0.55 -1.32 8.98
C GLY A 49 1.17 -1.38 7.59
N HIS A 50 0.37 -1.32 6.54
CA HIS A 50 0.92 -1.28 5.18
C HIS A 50 1.56 0.08 4.93
N ILE A 51 2.77 0.09 4.36
CA ILE A 51 3.58 1.31 4.24
C ILE A 51 3.76 1.81 2.82
N ASP A 52 3.59 0.98 1.80
CA ASP A 52 3.87 1.34 0.40
C ASP A 52 2.58 1.65 -0.36
N TYR A 53 2.47 2.89 -0.87
CA TYR A 53 1.29 3.36 -1.59
C TYR A 53 1.67 4.03 -2.90
N GLY A 54 0.85 3.87 -3.93
CA GLY A 54 1.12 4.42 -5.26
C GLY A 54 0.20 5.59 -5.61
N GLU A 55 0.78 6.74 -5.92
CA GLU A 55 0.08 7.95 -6.36
C GLU A 55 0.67 8.41 -7.68
N ASN A 56 -0.12 9.11 -8.50
CA ASN A 56 0.37 9.57 -9.79
C ASN A 56 0.49 11.09 -9.92
N LYS A 57 -0.04 11.85 -8.97
CA LYS A 57 0.02 13.31 -8.98
C LYS A 57 0.61 13.82 -7.67
N VAL A 58 1.78 14.47 -7.76
CA VAL A 58 2.52 14.93 -6.57
C VAL A 58 1.69 15.86 -5.70
N GLN A 59 1.03 16.85 -6.31
CA GLN A 59 0.26 17.85 -5.54
C GLN A 59 -0.89 17.21 -4.79
N GLU A 60 -1.64 16.34 -5.46
CA GLU A 60 -2.76 15.63 -4.81
C GLU A 60 -2.26 14.71 -3.70
N ALA A 61 -1.15 14.02 -3.95
CA ALA A 61 -0.55 13.15 -2.94
C ALA A 61 -0.14 13.93 -1.70
N LEU A 62 0.49 15.10 -1.87
CA LEU A 62 0.91 15.92 -0.75
C LEU A 62 -0.27 16.36 0.11
N ILE A 63 -1.34 16.86 -0.52
CA ILE A 63 -2.54 17.30 0.20
C ILE A 63 -3.19 16.13 0.93
N LYS A 64 -3.33 15.00 0.24
CA LYS A 64 -4.02 13.82 0.75
C LYS A 64 -3.28 13.15 1.91
N TRP A 65 -1.94 13.09 1.83
CA TRP A 65 -1.13 12.27 2.74
C TRP A 65 -0.42 13.05 3.83
N THR A 66 -0.42 14.38 3.81
CA THR A 66 0.37 15.19 4.74
C THR A 66 0.14 14.80 6.21
N ASP A 67 -1.11 14.84 6.65
CA ASP A 67 -1.44 14.55 8.04
C ASP A 67 -1.16 13.09 8.42
N VAL A 68 -1.49 12.19 7.52
CA VAL A 68 -1.29 10.75 7.76
C VAL A 68 0.19 10.43 7.86
N LYS A 69 1.00 11.01 6.98
CA LYS A 69 2.43 10.77 6.97
C LYS A 69 3.13 11.36 8.18
N LEU A 70 2.66 12.49 8.70
CA LEU A 70 3.19 13.08 9.93
C LEU A 70 3.01 12.15 11.13
N LYS A 71 1.88 11.45 11.17
CA LYS A 71 1.59 10.51 12.25
C LYS A 71 2.21 9.13 12.02
N ASN A 72 2.52 8.79 10.77
CA ASN A 72 3.04 7.48 10.37
C ASN A 72 4.24 7.69 9.46
N THR A 73 5.40 7.97 10.06
CA THR A 73 6.60 8.36 9.33
C THR A 73 7.20 7.26 8.47
N SER A 74 6.81 6.01 8.70
CA SER A 74 7.29 4.89 7.89
C SER A 74 6.59 4.74 6.53
N ILE A 75 5.50 5.48 6.30
CA ILE A 75 4.78 5.41 5.03
C ILE A 75 5.65 5.90 3.88
N LYS A 76 5.66 5.14 2.79
CA LYS A 76 6.38 5.46 1.57
C LYS A 76 5.40 5.67 0.43
N LEU A 77 5.47 6.84 -0.19
CA LEU A 77 4.66 7.16 -1.36
C LEU A 77 5.51 6.98 -2.61
N HIS A 78 5.00 6.16 -3.52
CA HIS A 78 5.65 5.90 -4.80
C HIS A 78 4.90 6.64 -5.90
N LEU A 79 5.62 7.41 -6.71
CA LEU A 79 5.02 8.02 -7.89
C LEU A 79 4.99 6.98 -9.00
N ILE A 80 3.77 6.57 -9.36
CA ILE A 80 3.58 5.61 -10.43
C ILE A 80 3.07 6.34 -11.66
N GLY A 81 3.63 6.00 -12.82
CA GLY A 81 3.25 6.62 -14.07
C GLY A 81 1.85 6.22 -14.52
N ARG A 82 1.42 6.81 -15.62
CA ARG A 82 0.19 6.37 -16.28
C ARG A 82 0.39 4.96 -16.82
N LEU A 83 -0.57 4.17 -16.53
CA LEU A 83 -0.63 2.84 -17.12
C LEU A 83 -1.48 2.88 -18.39
#